data_130aa0d08a69261e2e57431607871a6d
#
_entry.id   130aa0d08a69261e2e57431607871a6d
#
_cell.length_a   1.000
_cell.length_b   1.000
_cell.length_c   1.000
_cell.angle_alpha   90.00
_cell.angle_beta   90.00
_cell.angle_gamma   90.00
#
_symmetry.space_group_name_H-M   'P 1'
#
loop_
_entity.id
_entity.type
_entity.pdbx_description
1 polymer ?
#
loop_
_entity_poly.entity_id
_entity_poly.type
_entity_poly.pdbx_seq_one_letter_code
_entity_poly.pdbx_strand_id
1 'polypeptide(L)'
;MTASNLFPAISQRRVATNSIELNIAEQGNATAPLILLLHGFPESWYSWRHQFAPLAEAGYHVVAPDMRGYGDSDKPQAIDGYNQVEVVNDIIGLIPALGYETAIVIGHDWGAPTAWSCALNHPDKVTAVGALSVPFSPRAEVPPLDMLKAIFKDKFFYQLYFQEPGVGEAELEANVRVSLRKFYHMASGQMDIGLITEKPADADLLSDLPDPDKMGPWLSDADLDFYVNEFTNSGFRGPLNYYRNHNLTWSLTEGAPTEIHQPALFVAGDRDGVIMMAAVALENMPTHVKDLRTNALIPGAGHWTQQEAPEATNDYILDWLKTL
;
A
#
# COMPACT_ATOMS: atom_id res chain seq x y z
N MET A 1 14.25 -15.19 11.29
CA MET A 1 14.86 -14.14 12.14
C MET A 1 13.75 -13.17 12.49
N THR A 2 13.70 -12.65 13.69
CA THR A 2 12.71 -11.61 14.05
C THR A 2 13.16 -10.26 13.51
N ALA A 3 12.22 -9.36 13.19
CA ALA A 3 12.50 -8.00 12.70
C ALA A 3 13.44 -7.20 13.63
N SER A 4 13.33 -7.42 14.96
CA SER A 4 14.21 -6.82 15.97
C SER A 4 15.69 -7.18 15.81
N ASN A 5 16.01 -8.25 15.10
CA ASN A 5 17.40 -8.63 14.81
C ASN A 5 17.94 -7.93 13.55
N LEU A 6 17.05 -7.55 12.62
CA LEU A 6 17.43 -6.88 11.37
C LEU A 6 17.46 -5.35 11.52
N PHE A 7 16.55 -4.79 12.33
CA PHE A 7 16.41 -3.35 12.55
C PHE A 7 16.20 -3.05 14.04
N PRO A 8 17.26 -3.09 14.86
CA PRO A 8 17.16 -2.98 16.33
C PRO A 8 16.67 -1.62 16.84
N ALA A 9 16.70 -0.59 15.99
CA ALA A 9 16.20 0.74 16.33
C ALA A 9 14.66 0.89 16.13
N ILE A 10 14.01 -0.10 15.51
CA ILE A 10 12.57 -0.11 15.29
C ILE A 10 11.92 -0.92 16.40
N SER A 11 11.04 -0.29 17.18
CA SER A 11 10.23 -0.97 18.19
C SER A 11 8.84 -1.31 17.64
N GLN A 12 8.22 -2.35 18.21
CA GLN A 12 6.87 -2.75 17.83
C GLN A 12 5.99 -2.86 19.06
N ARG A 13 4.72 -2.49 18.89
CA ARG A 13 3.67 -2.65 19.90
C ARG A 13 2.29 -2.66 19.27
N ARG A 14 1.32 -3.16 20.00
CA ARG A 14 -0.09 -3.09 19.57
C ARG A 14 -0.76 -1.83 20.11
N VAL A 15 -1.62 -1.23 19.29
CA VAL A 15 -2.38 -0.01 19.60
C VAL A 15 -3.83 -0.21 19.21
N ALA A 16 -4.74 0.03 20.17
CA ALA A 16 -6.17 -0.03 19.92
C ALA A 16 -6.64 1.19 19.10
N THR A 17 -7.42 0.93 18.06
CA THR A 17 -8.05 1.93 17.20
C THR A 17 -9.31 1.34 16.57
N ASN A 18 -10.35 2.14 16.30
CA ASN A 18 -11.54 1.73 15.54
C ASN A 18 -12.03 0.28 15.82
N SER A 19 -12.12 -0.09 17.08
CA SER A 19 -12.57 -1.42 17.55
C SER A 19 -11.68 -2.61 17.17
N ILE A 20 -10.44 -2.36 16.74
CA ILE A 20 -9.39 -3.37 16.52
C ILE A 20 -8.08 -2.91 17.17
N GLU A 21 -7.11 -3.81 17.22
CA GLU A 21 -5.73 -3.47 17.55
C GLU A 21 -4.85 -3.62 16.31
N LEU A 22 -4.09 -2.58 16.01
CA LEU A 22 -3.03 -2.63 15.00
C LEU A 22 -1.67 -2.88 15.67
N ASN A 23 -0.88 -3.77 15.10
CA ASN A 23 0.55 -3.80 15.38
C ASN A 23 1.19 -2.63 14.65
N ILE A 24 2.00 -1.86 15.35
CA ILE A 24 2.77 -0.75 14.77
C ILE A 24 4.26 -0.99 14.94
N ALA A 25 5.03 -0.63 13.93
CA ALA A 25 6.47 -0.44 14.03
C ALA A 25 6.75 1.06 14.12
N GLU A 26 7.64 1.47 15.03
CA GLU A 26 7.90 2.88 15.28
C GLU A 26 9.37 3.18 15.54
N GLN A 27 9.82 4.38 15.09
CA GLN A 27 11.15 4.92 15.34
C GLN A 27 11.10 6.46 15.44
N GLY A 28 12.00 7.04 16.21
CA GLY A 28 12.10 8.47 16.39
C GLY A 28 11.57 8.95 17.74
N ASN A 29 11.49 10.28 17.91
CA ASN A 29 11.05 10.87 19.17
C ASN A 29 9.51 10.96 19.21
N ALA A 30 8.88 10.31 20.17
CA ALA A 30 7.42 10.29 20.36
C ALA A 30 6.78 11.68 20.65
N THR A 31 7.56 12.76 20.75
CA THR A 31 7.05 14.13 20.84
C THR A 31 7.28 14.95 19.56
N ALA A 32 7.93 14.36 18.56
CA ALA A 32 8.14 14.97 17.26
C ALA A 32 6.89 14.88 16.38
N PRO A 33 6.75 15.65 15.29
CA PRO A 33 5.63 15.51 14.36
C PRO A 33 5.48 14.07 13.84
N LEU A 34 4.24 13.58 13.77
CA LEU A 34 3.92 12.21 13.40
C LEU A 34 3.88 12.04 11.89
N ILE A 35 4.58 11.00 11.39
CA ILE A 35 4.41 10.45 10.05
C ILE A 35 3.84 9.03 10.17
N LEU A 36 2.72 8.75 9.49
CA LEU A 36 2.16 7.43 9.31
C LEU A 36 2.52 6.89 7.92
N LEU A 37 3.11 5.69 7.86
CA LEU A 37 3.53 5.01 6.64
C LEU A 37 2.63 3.78 6.40
N LEU A 38 1.77 3.82 5.38
CA LEU A 38 0.76 2.81 5.11
C LEU A 38 1.21 1.90 3.96
N HIS A 39 1.34 0.61 4.23
CA HIS A 39 1.73 -0.39 3.23
C HIS A 39 0.52 -0.89 2.41
N GLY A 40 0.79 -1.66 1.36
CA GLY A 40 -0.20 -2.30 0.51
C GLY A 40 -0.11 -3.82 0.47
N PHE A 41 -0.46 -4.40 -0.68
CA PHE A 41 -0.52 -5.84 -0.91
C PHE A 41 0.63 -6.32 -1.83
N PRO A 42 1.27 -7.42 -1.53
CA PRO A 42 1.28 -8.20 -0.29
C PRO A 42 2.46 -7.80 0.59
N GLU A 43 2.30 -6.74 1.35
CA GLU A 43 3.35 -6.14 2.19
C GLU A 43 3.00 -6.21 3.69
N SER A 44 3.80 -5.55 4.51
CA SER A 44 3.63 -5.27 5.93
C SER A 44 4.34 -3.97 6.28
N TRP A 45 4.37 -3.55 7.55
CA TRP A 45 5.19 -2.42 8.00
C TRP A 45 6.64 -2.50 7.50
N TYR A 46 7.15 -3.70 7.26
CA TYR A 46 8.53 -3.96 6.85
C TYR A 46 8.88 -3.40 5.47
N SER A 47 7.90 -3.15 4.62
CA SER A 47 8.13 -2.50 3.32
C SER A 47 8.73 -1.11 3.43
N TRP A 48 8.52 -0.47 4.58
CA TRP A 48 9.04 0.85 4.91
C TRP A 48 10.38 0.85 5.67
N ARG A 49 11.03 -0.32 5.82
CA ARG A 49 12.26 -0.48 6.61
C ARG A 49 13.40 0.49 6.29
N HIS A 50 13.47 0.97 5.04
CA HIS A 50 14.48 1.91 4.58
C HIS A 50 14.10 3.38 4.79
N GLN A 51 12.86 3.68 5.14
CA GLN A 51 12.36 5.04 5.38
C GLN A 51 12.42 5.45 6.86
N PHE A 52 12.41 4.49 7.79
CA PHE A 52 12.38 4.78 9.21
C PHE A 52 13.55 5.65 9.67
N ALA A 53 14.78 5.22 9.42
CA ALA A 53 15.96 5.92 9.90
C ALA A 53 16.09 7.34 9.30
N PRO A 54 16.01 7.54 7.96
CA PRO A 54 16.11 8.89 7.38
C PRO A 54 15.05 9.87 7.88
N LEU A 55 13.79 9.39 8.05
CA LEU A 55 12.71 10.25 8.53
C LEU A 55 12.81 10.55 10.02
N ALA A 56 13.25 9.58 10.84
CA ALA A 56 13.49 9.79 12.25
C ALA A 56 14.68 10.76 12.49
N GLU A 57 15.76 10.65 11.71
CA GLU A 57 16.90 11.57 11.72
C GLU A 57 16.52 12.98 11.25
N ALA A 58 15.52 13.11 10.37
CA ALA A 58 14.95 14.38 9.96
C ALA A 58 14.04 15.01 11.03
N GLY A 59 13.85 14.35 12.17
CA GLY A 59 13.14 14.92 13.33
C GLY A 59 11.67 14.55 13.40
N TYR A 60 11.25 13.43 12.80
CA TYR A 60 9.87 12.93 12.86
C TYR A 60 9.72 11.70 13.78
N HIS A 61 8.54 11.52 14.34
CA HIS A 61 8.10 10.23 14.87
C HIS A 61 7.47 9.43 13.73
N VAL A 62 8.12 8.34 13.33
CA VAL A 62 7.75 7.52 12.19
C VAL A 62 7.04 6.27 12.68
N VAL A 63 5.83 6.05 12.21
CA VAL A 63 5.00 4.91 12.60
C VAL A 63 4.46 4.23 11.35
N ALA A 64 4.68 2.93 11.21
CA ALA A 64 4.10 2.11 10.16
C ALA A 64 3.26 1.00 10.81
N PRO A 65 1.93 1.01 10.66
CA PRO A 65 1.11 -0.10 11.10
C PRO A 65 1.22 -1.29 10.12
N ASP A 66 1.09 -2.51 10.65
CA ASP A 66 0.49 -3.56 9.84
C ASP A 66 -0.97 -3.19 9.65
N MET A 67 -1.37 -3.03 8.41
CA MET A 67 -2.75 -2.66 8.10
C MET A 67 -3.72 -3.75 8.58
N ARG A 68 -4.99 -3.40 8.80
CA ARG A 68 -6.06 -4.36 9.15
C ARG A 68 -5.95 -5.64 8.29
N GLY A 69 -5.89 -6.81 8.93
CA GLY A 69 -5.81 -8.09 8.23
C GLY A 69 -4.40 -8.59 7.90
N TYR A 70 -3.36 -7.80 8.18
CA TYR A 70 -1.96 -8.13 7.91
C TYR A 70 -1.16 -8.36 9.20
N GLY A 71 -0.01 -9.01 9.06
CA GLY A 71 1.00 -9.16 10.09
C GLY A 71 0.43 -9.56 11.46
N ASP A 72 0.79 -8.83 12.50
CA ASP A 72 0.31 -9.04 13.87
C ASP A 72 -0.91 -8.15 14.25
N SER A 73 -1.49 -7.41 13.30
CA SER A 73 -2.74 -6.67 13.47
C SER A 73 -3.96 -7.60 13.51
N ASP A 74 -5.08 -7.11 14.05
CA ASP A 74 -6.33 -7.85 14.06
C ASP A 74 -6.85 -8.15 12.65
N LYS A 75 -7.48 -9.31 12.52
CA LYS A 75 -7.98 -9.87 11.27
C LYS A 75 -9.48 -10.18 11.36
N PRO A 76 -10.35 -9.14 11.25
CA PRO A 76 -11.79 -9.34 11.24
C PRO A 76 -12.22 -10.39 10.24
N GLN A 77 -13.18 -11.25 10.63
CA GLN A 77 -13.62 -12.35 9.77
C GLN A 77 -14.58 -11.90 8.66
N ALA A 78 -15.35 -10.85 8.90
CA ALA A 78 -16.31 -10.32 7.96
C ALA A 78 -15.60 -9.62 6.78
N ILE A 79 -16.00 -9.95 5.55
CA ILE A 79 -15.41 -9.38 4.33
C ILE A 79 -15.65 -7.88 4.29
N ASP A 80 -16.86 -7.43 4.60
CA ASP A 80 -17.29 -6.03 4.60
C ASP A 80 -16.54 -5.16 5.62
N GLY A 81 -15.93 -5.77 6.64
CA GLY A 81 -15.04 -5.08 7.57
C GLY A 81 -13.74 -4.53 6.95
N TYR A 82 -13.48 -4.79 5.67
CA TYR A 82 -12.27 -4.33 4.96
C TYR A 82 -12.59 -3.26 3.89
N ASN A 83 -13.77 -2.65 3.95
CA ASN A 83 -14.08 -1.52 3.09
C ASN A 83 -13.20 -0.31 3.47
N GLN A 84 -13.00 0.59 2.50
CA GLN A 84 -12.07 1.71 2.66
C GLN A 84 -12.45 2.67 3.79
N VAL A 85 -13.73 2.78 4.14
CA VAL A 85 -14.18 3.64 5.26
C VAL A 85 -13.67 3.09 6.58
N GLU A 86 -13.77 1.77 6.80
CA GLU A 86 -13.24 1.13 8.00
C GLU A 86 -11.70 1.22 8.07
N VAL A 87 -11.01 1.03 6.94
CA VAL A 87 -9.55 1.14 6.88
C VAL A 87 -9.09 2.58 7.17
N VAL A 88 -9.79 3.58 6.63
CA VAL A 88 -9.53 5.00 6.94
C VAL A 88 -9.77 5.30 8.42
N ASN A 89 -10.85 4.78 9.00
CA ASN A 89 -11.16 4.98 10.42
C ASN A 89 -10.07 4.40 11.33
N ASP A 90 -9.44 3.28 10.95
CA ASP A 90 -8.29 2.72 11.68
C ASP A 90 -7.15 3.73 11.76
N ILE A 91 -6.79 4.33 10.63
CA ILE A 91 -5.67 5.26 10.54
C ILE A 91 -5.98 6.59 11.24
N ILE A 92 -7.18 7.11 11.05
CA ILE A 92 -7.62 8.34 11.72
C ILE A 92 -7.72 8.15 13.24
N GLY A 93 -8.22 6.99 13.69
CA GLY A 93 -8.26 6.62 15.11
C GLY A 93 -6.88 6.39 15.73
N LEU A 94 -5.90 5.93 14.92
CA LEU A 94 -4.53 5.72 15.38
C LEU A 94 -3.84 7.04 15.79
N ILE A 95 -4.14 8.17 15.13
CA ILE A 95 -3.56 9.48 15.43
C ILE A 95 -3.75 9.87 16.91
N PRO A 96 -4.98 9.98 17.44
CA PRO A 96 -5.19 10.30 18.86
C PRO A 96 -4.77 9.16 19.79
N ALA A 97 -4.82 7.89 19.35
CA ALA A 97 -4.35 6.77 20.15
C ALA A 97 -2.82 6.82 20.40
N LEU A 98 -2.08 7.47 19.51
CA LEU A 98 -0.66 7.77 19.65
C LEU A 98 -0.38 9.07 20.39
N GLY A 99 -1.42 9.84 20.78
CA GLY A 99 -1.29 11.10 21.51
C GLY A 99 -1.13 12.33 20.63
N TYR A 100 -1.46 12.26 19.33
CA TYR A 100 -1.33 13.36 18.38
C TYR A 100 -2.70 13.94 18.00
N GLU A 101 -2.72 15.21 17.62
CA GLU A 101 -3.90 15.86 17.05
C GLU A 101 -3.98 15.64 15.52
N THR A 102 -2.82 15.63 14.86
CA THR A 102 -2.69 15.53 13.41
C THR A 102 -1.48 14.68 13.02
N ALA A 103 -1.46 14.23 11.76
CA ALA A 103 -0.33 13.50 11.19
C ALA A 103 -0.10 13.88 9.72
N ILE A 104 1.12 13.60 9.24
CA ILE A 104 1.43 13.43 7.83
C ILE A 104 1.17 11.95 7.51
N VAL A 105 0.49 11.66 6.41
CA VAL A 105 0.17 10.28 6.02
C VAL A 105 0.77 9.99 4.64
N ILE A 106 1.59 8.93 4.56
CA ILE A 106 2.21 8.49 3.30
C ILE A 106 1.80 7.03 3.08
N GLY A 107 1.33 6.69 1.88
CA GLY A 107 0.89 5.34 1.56
C GLY A 107 1.50 4.79 0.27
N HIS A 108 1.62 3.47 0.20
CA HIS A 108 2.04 2.73 -0.99
C HIS A 108 1.00 1.66 -1.34
N ASP A 109 0.77 1.41 -2.63
CA ASP A 109 -0.22 0.44 -3.15
C ASP A 109 -1.60 0.64 -2.50
N TRP A 110 -2.20 -0.29 -1.78
CA TRP A 110 -3.45 -0.09 -1.03
C TRP A 110 -3.34 0.98 0.08
N GLY A 111 -2.14 1.20 0.61
CA GLY A 111 -1.88 2.32 1.52
C GLY A 111 -2.04 3.68 0.86
N ALA A 112 -1.80 3.81 -0.45
CA ALA A 112 -1.94 5.10 -1.16
C ALA A 112 -3.40 5.55 -1.29
N PRO A 113 -4.37 4.76 -1.79
CA PRO A 113 -5.79 5.11 -1.72
C PRO A 113 -6.28 5.39 -0.30
N THR A 114 -5.71 4.68 0.70
CA THR A 114 -6.02 4.94 2.12
C THR A 114 -5.50 6.32 2.54
N ALA A 115 -4.25 6.66 2.21
CA ALA A 115 -3.67 7.98 2.52
C ALA A 115 -4.45 9.11 1.84
N TRP A 116 -4.77 8.95 0.55
CA TRP A 116 -5.60 9.90 -0.19
C TRP A 116 -6.98 10.08 0.45
N SER A 117 -7.63 8.97 0.86
CA SER A 117 -8.95 9.01 1.51
C SER A 117 -8.90 9.62 2.90
N CYS A 118 -7.82 9.41 3.67
CA CYS A 118 -7.60 10.10 4.95
C CYS A 118 -7.52 11.62 4.74
N ALA A 119 -6.72 12.09 3.79
CA ALA A 119 -6.59 13.53 3.50
C ALA A 119 -7.90 14.13 2.97
N LEU A 120 -8.59 13.42 2.08
CA LEU A 120 -9.83 13.87 1.45
C LEU A 120 -10.97 14.06 2.46
N ASN A 121 -11.15 13.08 3.36
CA ASN A 121 -12.31 13.04 4.27
C ASN A 121 -12.01 13.59 5.65
N HIS A 122 -10.73 13.71 6.05
CA HIS A 122 -10.30 14.17 7.38
C HIS A 122 -9.21 15.26 7.28
N PRO A 123 -9.48 16.38 6.59
CA PRO A 123 -8.49 17.45 6.41
C PRO A 123 -8.08 18.13 7.73
N ASP A 124 -8.86 17.96 8.81
CA ASP A 124 -8.54 18.41 10.17
C ASP A 124 -7.53 17.48 10.88
N LYS A 125 -7.33 16.26 10.39
CA LYS A 125 -6.42 15.25 10.95
C LYS A 125 -5.16 15.05 10.14
N VAL A 126 -5.24 15.24 8.82
CA VAL A 126 -4.12 15.02 7.89
C VAL A 126 -3.59 16.36 7.40
N THR A 127 -2.40 16.74 7.85
CA THR A 127 -1.77 18.02 7.50
C THR A 127 -1.05 18.00 6.14
N ALA A 128 -0.58 16.84 5.71
CA ALA A 128 0.04 16.63 4.41
C ALA A 128 -0.09 15.16 4.00
N VAL A 129 -0.10 14.87 2.70
CA VAL A 129 -0.32 13.52 2.18
C VAL A 129 0.70 13.15 1.12
N GLY A 130 1.27 11.95 1.24
CA GLY A 130 2.14 11.34 0.23
C GLY A 130 1.55 10.03 -0.29
N ALA A 131 1.77 9.75 -1.58
CA ALA A 131 1.40 8.48 -2.15
C ALA A 131 2.49 7.95 -3.08
N LEU A 132 2.74 6.64 -2.99
CA LEU A 132 3.63 5.93 -3.88
C LEU A 132 2.83 4.97 -4.75
N SER A 133 3.16 4.89 -6.02
CA SER A 133 2.65 3.95 -7.03
C SER A 133 1.19 4.13 -7.45
N VAL A 134 0.28 4.59 -6.59
CA VAL A 134 -1.14 4.74 -6.95
C VAL A 134 -1.54 6.22 -6.90
N PRO A 135 -1.80 6.86 -8.06
CA PRO A 135 -2.20 8.25 -8.12
C PRO A 135 -3.63 8.45 -7.58
N PHE A 136 -3.93 9.68 -7.12
CA PHE A 136 -5.29 10.04 -6.74
C PHE A 136 -6.24 10.00 -7.95
N SER A 137 -7.40 9.40 -7.72
CA SER A 137 -8.54 9.49 -8.61
C SER A 137 -9.81 9.70 -7.78
N PRO A 138 -10.67 10.65 -8.13
CA PRO A 138 -11.94 10.81 -7.45
C PRO A 138 -12.84 9.59 -7.65
N ARG A 139 -13.89 9.47 -6.84
CA ARG A 139 -14.88 8.40 -6.96
C ARG A 139 -15.40 8.31 -8.40
N ALA A 140 -15.34 7.11 -8.97
CA ALA A 140 -15.84 6.83 -10.31
C ALA A 140 -17.36 6.98 -10.40
N GLU A 141 -17.88 7.28 -11.58
CA GLU A 141 -19.34 7.38 -11.82
C GLU A 141 -20.05 6.02 -11.73
N VAL A 142 -19.34 4.94 -12.05
CA VAL A 142 -19.84 3.56 -12.04
C VAL A 142 -19.09 2.71 -11.02
N PRO A 143 -19.70 1.64 -10.48
CA PRO A 143 -19.05 0.73 -9.57
C PRO A 143 -17.77 0.14 -10.18
N PRO A 144 -16.64 0.15 -9.44
CA PRO A 144 -15.34 -0.27 -9.99
C PRO A 144 -15.31 -1.69 -10.54
N LEU A 145 -15.93 -2.66 -9.87
CA LEU A 145 -15.97 -4.04 -10.36
C LEU A 145 -16.77 -4.19 -11.65
N ASP A 146 -17.81 -3.38 -11.85
CA ASP A 146 -18.60 -3.41 -13.09
C ASP A 146 -17.79 -2.84 -14.25
N MET A 147 -17.03 -1.78 -13.99
CA MET A 147 -16.08 -1.22 -14.95
C MET A 147 -14.98 -2.23 -15.31
N LEU A 148 -14.36 -2.88 -14.33
CA LEU A 148 -13.33 -3.89 -14.57
C LEU A 148 -13.87 -5.08 -15.37
N LYS A 149 -15.07 -5.60 -15.05
CA LYS A 149 -15.73 -6.65 -15.81
C LYS A 149 -16.00 -6.23 -17.26
N ALA A 150 -16.36 -4.98 -17.51
CA ALA A 150 -16.58 -4.46 -18.86
C ALA A 150 -15.27 -4.32 -19.66
N ILE A 151 -14.16 -3.94 -19.01
CA ILE A 151 -12.85 -3.78 -19.65
C ILE A 151 -12.22 -5.14 -19.96
N PHE A 152 -12.17 -6.05 -18.98
CA PHE A 152 -11.42 -7.30 -19.09
C PHE A 152 -12.24 -8.44 -19.73
N LYS A 153 -13.59 -8.44 -19.63
CA LYS A 153 -14.48 -9.43 -20.26
C LYS A 153 -13.99 -10.88 -20.09
N ASP A 154 -13.44 -11.45 -21.16
CA ASP A 154 -12.95 -12.82 -21.23
C ASP A 154 -11.45 -12.95 -20.90
N LYS A 155 -10.82 -11.87 -20.40
CA LYS A 155 -9.41 -11.81 -20.03
C LYS A 155 -9.25 -11.88 -18.53
N PHE A 156 -8.16 -12.51 -18.10
CA PHE A 156 -7.79 -12.53 -16.70
C PHE A 156 -7.45 -11.13 -16.19
N PHE A 157 -7.97 -10.80 -15.01
CA PHE A 157 -7.52 -9.66 -14.24
C PHE A 157 -7.54 -10.01 -12.76
N TYR A 158 -6.41 -9.83 -12.08
CA TYR A 158 -6.22 -10.30 -10.70
C TYR A 158 -7.27 -9.78 -9.71
N GLN A 159 -7.74 -8.52 -9.84
CA GLN A 159 -8.77 -7.99 -8.95
C GLN A 159 -10.13 -8.67 -9.14
N LEU A 160 -10.44 -9.16 -10.34
CA LEU A 160 -11.63 -9.96 -10.59
C LEU A 160 -11.46 -11.39 -10.08
N TYR A 161 -10.25 -11.95 -10.24
CA TYR A 161 -9.90 -13.27 -9.71
C TYR A 161 -10.01 -13.34 -8.18
N PHE A 162 -9.63 -12.28 -7.46
CA PHE A 162 -9.71 -12.22 -6.02
C PHE A 162 -11.12 -12.07 -5.44
N GLN A 163 -12.15 -11.89 -6.28
CA GLN A 163 -13.52 -11.69 -5.79
C GLN A 163 -14.12 -12.94 -5.14
N GLU A 164 -13.81 -14.13 -5.65
CA GLU A 164 -14.34 -15.37 -5.09
C GLU A 164 -13.55 -15.77 -3.83
N PRO A 165 -14.20 -15.81 -2.64
CA PRO A 165 -13.52 -16.18 -1.41
C PRO A 165 -12.98 -17.60 -1.45
N GLY A 166 -11.74 -17.77 -0.99
CA GLY A 166 -11.06 -19.06 -0.92
C GLY A 166 -10.26 -19.43 -2.17
N VAL A 167 -10.54 -18.86 -3.33
CA VAL A 167 -9.82 -19.18 -4.59
C VAL A 167 -8.41 -18.57 -4.57
N GLY A 168 -8.30 -17.28 -4.40
CA GLY A 168 -6.99 -16.62 -4.31
C GLY A 168 -6.17 -17.07 -3.10
N GLU A 169 -6.84 -17.28 -1.96
CA GLU A 169 -6.19 -17.82 -0.75
C GLU A 169 -5.58 -19.19 -1.02
N ALA A 170 -6.33 -20.12 -1.61
CA ALA A 170 -5.85 -21.48 -1.87
C ALA A 170 -4.61 -21.49 -2.78
N GLU A 171 -4.56 -20.66 -3.81
CA GLU A 171 -3.41 -20.57 -4.70
C GLU A 171 -2.21 -19.93 -3.99
N LEU A 172 -2.40 -18.77 -3.34
CA LEU A 172 -1.32 -18.03 -2.70
C LEU A 172 -0.73 -18.78 -1.48
N GLU A 173 -1.56 -19.51 -0.73
CA GLU A 173 -1.17 -20.25 0.47
C GLU A 173 -0.61 -21.63 0.17
N ALA A 174 -0.79 -22.17 -1.04
CA ALA A 174 -0.24 -23.47 -1.44
C ALA A 174 1.30 -23.51 -1.28
N ASN A 175 1.98 -22.42 -1.59
CA ASN A 175 3.39 -22.22 -1.30
C ASN A 175 3.69 -20.72 -1.18
N VAL A 176 3.56 -20.19 0.03
CA VAL A 176 3.71 -18.75 0.33
C VAL A 176 5.01 -18.17 -0.22
N ARG A 177 6.14 -18.89 -0.11
CA ARG A 177 7.43 -18.43 -0.63
C ARG A 177 7.43 -18.24 -2.14
N VAL A 178 6.93 -19.23 -2.86
CA VAL A 178 6.85 -19.18 -4.33
C VAL A 178 5.88 -18.07 -4.76
N SER A 179 4.74 -17.96 -4.10
CA SER A 179 3.73 -16.94 -4.37
C SER A 179 4.27 -15.54 -4.22
N LEU A 180 4.91 -15.25 -3.07
CA LEU A 180 5.51 -13.94 -2.82
C LEU A 180 6.66 -13.64 -3.79
N ARG A 181 7.55 -14.60 -4.06
CA ARG A 181 8.66 -14.41 -4.98
C ARG A 181 8.19 -14.07 -6.40
N LYS A 182 7.22 -14.82 -6.92
CA LYS A 182 6.62 -14.56 -8.22
C LYS A 182 5.92 -13.19 -8.25
N PHE A 183 5.16 -12.87 -7.20
CA PHE A 183 4.40 -11.64 -7.12
C PHE A 183 5.32 -10.41 -7.03
N TYR A 184 6.33 -10.46 -6.18
CA TYR A 184 7.33 -9.39 -6.06
C TYR A 184 8.11 -9.20 -7.36
N HIS A 185 8.50 -10.30 -8.02
CA HIS A 185 9.23 -10.20 -9.29
C HIS A 185 8.36 -9.61 -10.40
N MET A 186 7.11 -10.09 -10.53
CA MET A 186 6.17 -9.63 -11.56
C MET A 186 5.94 -8.11 -11.54
N ALA A 187 5.84 -7.52 -10.36
CA ALA A 187 5.59 -6.09 -10.20
C ALA A 187 6.88 -5.24 -10.08
N SER A 188 8.06 -5.85 -10.08
CA SER A 188 9.33 -5.12 -9.97
C SER A 188 9.76 -4.50 -11.30
N GLY A 189 10.62 -3.49 -11.23
CA GLY A 189 11.25 -2.87 -12.40
C GLY A 189 12.16 -3.81 -13.19
N GLN A 190 12.43 -5.02 -12.70
CA GLN A 190 13.22 -6.06 -13.37
C GLN A 190 12.36 -6.94 -14.29
N MET A 191 11.04 -6.90 -14.14
CA MET A 191 10.14 -7.67 -14.99
C MET A 191 10.15 -7.13 -16.41
N ASP A 192 10.31 -8.03 -17.37
CA ASP A 192 10.07 -7.71 -18.78
C ASP A 192 8.54 -7.68 -19.01
N ILE A 193 7.98 -6.49 -19.13
CA ILE A 193 6.55 -6.27 -19.37
C ILE A 193 6.07 -6.99 -20.64
N GLY A 194 6.94 -7.21 -21.61
CA GLY A 194 6.65 -8.00 -22.82
C GLY A 194 6.34 -9.47 -22.56
N LEU A 195 6.68 -9.98 -21.36
CA LEU A 195 6.35 -11.35 -20.93
C LEU A 195 4.97 -11.46 -20.27
N ILE A 196 4.31 -10.34 -19.95
CA ILE A 196 2.93 -10.36 -19.45
C ILE A 196 2.01 -10.68 -20.63
N THR A 197 1.68 -11.96 -20.77
CA THR A 197 0.74 -12.40 -21.80
C THR A 197 -0.71 -12.23 -21.33
N GLU A 198 -1.61 -11.95 -22.27
CA GLU A 198 -3.03 -12.01 -21.99
C GLU A 198 -3.43 -13.44 -21.63
N LYS A 199 -4.09 -13.61 -20.50
CA LYS A 199 -4.63 -14.89 -20.03
C LYS A 199 -6.14 -14.94 -20.21
N PRO A 200 -6.74 -16.13 -20.42
CA PRO A 200 -8.20 -16.32 -20.35
C PRO A 200 -8.70 -16.05 -18.93
N ALA A 201 -9.96 -15.63 -18.80
CA ALA A 201 -10.55 -15.20 -17.53
C ALA A 201 -10.54 -16.28 -16.43
N ASP A 202 -10.48 -17.55 -16.80
CA ASP A 202 -10.43 -18.71 -15.90
C ASP A 202 -9.01 -19.20 -15.58
N ALA A 203 -7.99 -18.43 -15.97
CA ALA A 203 -6.59 -18.76 -15.64
C ALA A 203 -6.27 -18.55 -14.16
N ASP A 204 -5.30 -19.31 -13.66
CA ASP A 204 -4.70 -19.09 -12.35
C ASP A 204 -3.83 -17.83 -12.33
N LEU A 205 -3.65 -17.24 -11.15
CA LEU A 205 -2.84 -16.04 -10.97
C LEU A 205 -1.36 -16.30 -11.27
N LEU A 206 -0.80 -17.37 -10.71
CA LEU A 206 0.65 -17.59 -10.64
C LEU A 206 1.20 -18.56 -11.70
N SER A 207 0.35 -19.30 -12.42
CA SER A 207 0.76 -20.48 -13.20
C SER A 207 1.84 -20.19 -14.25
N ASP A 208 1.79 -19.03 -14.92
CA ASP A 208 2.68 -18.61 -15.99
C ASP A 208 3.62 -17.46 -15.59
N LEU A 209 3.57 -17.01 -14.32
CA LEU A 209 4.53 -16.02 -13.85
C LEU A 209 5.92 -16.61 -13.67
N PRO A 210 6.97 -15.89 -14.10
CA PRO A 210 8.34 -16.28 -13.86
C PRO A 210 8.60 -16.50 -12.36
N ASP A 211 9.33 -17.57 -12.05
CA ASP A 211 9.81 -17.86 -10.70
C ASP A 211 11.33 -17.69 -10.67
N PRO A 212 11.86 -16.51 -10.33
CA PRO A 212 13.29 -16.25 -10.37
C PRO A 212 14.02 -17.03 -9.27
N ASP A 213 15.18 -17.59 -9.56
CA ASP A 213 16.03 -18.25 -8.56
C ASP A 213 16.47 -17.30 -7.44
N LYS A 214 16.62 -16.01 -7.78
CA LYS A 214 16.97 -14.94 -6.85
C LYS A 214 16.18 -13.67 -7.17
N MET A 215 15.79 -12.99 -6.13
CA MET A 215 15.23 -11.64 -6.23
C MET A 215 16.34 -10.64 -6.57
N GLY A 216 15.96 -9.45 -7.03
CA GLY A 216 16.89 -8.35 -7.19
C GLY A 216 17.54 -7.91 -5.88
N PRO A 217 18.56 -7.04 -5.94
CA PRO A 217 19.33 -6.63 -4.77
C PRO A 217 18.49 -5.90 -3.71
N TRP A 218 17.28 -5.43 -4.09
CA TRP A 218 16.37 -4.72 -3.22
C TRP A 218 15.59 -5.63 -2.24
N LEU A 219 15.54 -6.95 -2.50
CA LEU A 219 14.87 -7.95 -1.67
C LEU A 219 15.79 -9.15 -1.45
N SER A 220 16.52 -9.14 -0.32
CA SER A 220 17.40 -10.25 0.05
C SER A 220 16.58 -11.50 0.46
N ASP A 221 17.26 -12.66 0.54
CA ASP A 221 16.62 -13.88 1.05
C ASP A 221 16.08 -13.70 2.48
N ALA A 222 16.74 -12.88 3.30
CA ALA A 222 16.30 -12.59 4.65
C ALA A 222 15.04 -11.71 4.67
N ASP A 223 14.91 -10.75 3.74
CA ASP A 223 13.71 -9.94 3.56
C ASP A 223 12.54 -10.82 3.08
N LEU A 224 12.80 -11.70 2.13
CA LEU A 224 11.79 -12.65 1.65
C LEU A 224 11.36 -13.62 2.76
N ASP A 225 12.30 -14.12 3.57
CA ASP A 225 12.00 -14.95 4.75
C ASP A 225 11.09 -14.24 5.74
N PHE A 226 11.31 -12.93 5.94
CA PHE A 226 10.45 -12.11 6.79
C PHE A 226 9.00 -12.11 6.27
N TYR A 227 8.79 -11.74 5.01
CA TYR A 227 7.45 -11.74 4.41
C TYR A 227 6.79 -13.12 4.38
N VAL A 228 7.57 -14.17 4.10
CA VAL A 228 7.05 -15.55 4.13
C VAL A 228 6.53 -15.91 5.53
N ASN A 229 7.25 -15.53 6.58
CA ASN A 229 6.79 -15.76 7.95
C ASN A 229 5.51 -14.98 8.26
N GLU A 230 5.46 -13.69 7.88
CA GLU A 230 4.27 -12.85 8.05
C GLU A 230 3.05 -13.49 7.40
N PHE A 231 3.11 -13.80 6.11
CA PHE A 231 1.98 -14.35 5.37
C PHE A 231 1.66 -15.82 5.70
N THR A 232 2.63 -16.59 6.17
CA THR A 232 2.36 -17.95 6.70
C THR A 232 1.53 -17.87 7.97
N ASN A 233 1.75 -16.85 8.80
CA ASN A 233 1.02 -16.66 10.06
C ASN A 233 -0.32 -15.94 9.87
N SER A 234 -0.36 -14.90 9.02
CA SER A 234 -1.55 -14.07 8.83
C SER A 234 -2.53 -14.63 7.78
N GLY A 235 -2.03 -15.42 6.81
CA GLY A 235 -2.76 -15.80 5.60
C GLY A 235 -3.01 -14.63 4.65
N PHE A 236 -3.69 -14.91 3.54
CA PHE A 236 -4.04 -13.92 2.53
C PHE A 236 -5.50 -13.44 2.58
N ARG A 237 -6.36 -14.05 3.41
CA ARG A 237 -7.78 -13.71 3.46
C ARG A 237 -8.03 -12.22 3.75
N GLY A 238 -7.43 -11.67 4.81
CA GLY A 238 -7.55 -10.25 5.16
C GLY A 238 -7.11 -9.34 4.02
N PRO A 239 -5.87 -9.50 3.51
CA PRO A 239 -5.35 -8.79 2.34
C PRO A 239 -6.27 -8.82 1.12
N LEU A 240 -6.82 -9.98 0.75
CA LEU A 240 -7.70 -10.12 -0.41
C LEU A 240 -9.07 -9.47 -0.21
N ASN A 241 -9.52 -9.30 1.04
CA ASN A 241 -10.79 -8.62 1.31
C ASN A 241 -10.78 -7.13 0.94
N TYR A 242 -9.64 -6.47 0.84
CA TYR A 242 -9.55 -5.09 0.31
C TYR A 242 -10.13 -5.04 -1.11
N TYR A 243 -9.74 -5.97 -1.97
CA TYR A 243 -10.23 -6.07 -3.36
C TYR A 243 -11.71 -6.43 -3.43
N ARG A 244 -12.23 -7.24 -2.49
CA ARG A 244 -13.65 -7.65 -2.43
C ARG A 244 -14.59 -6.51 -2.05
N ASN A 245 -14.04 -5.42 -1.51
CA ASN A 245 -14.82 -4.29 -1.03
C ASN A 245 -14.91 -3.10 -2.02
N HIS A 246 -14.43 -3.23 -3.25
CA HIS A 246 -14.47 -2.14 -4.22
C HIS A 246 -15.87 -1.53 -4.39
N ASN A 247 -16.89 -2.35 -4.65
CA ASN A 247 -18.25 -1.85 -4.87
C ASN A 247 -18.93 -1.40 -3.57
N LEU A 248 -18.64 -2.05 -2.44
CA LEU A 248 -19.13 -1.58 -1.13
C LEU A 248 -18.52 -0.20 -0.79
N THR A 249 -17.22 -0.06 -0.92
CA THR A 249 -16.53 1.24 -0.73
C THR A 249 -17.14 2.30 -1.63
N TRP A 250 -17.34 2.00 -2.91
CA TRP A 250 -17.96 2.92 -3.85
C TRP A 250 -19.37 3.35 -3.39
N SER A 251 -20.19 2.44 -2.87
CA SER A 251 -21.52 2.76 -2.38
C SER A 251 -21.49 3.60 -1.10
N LEU A 252 -20.54 3.35 -0.19
CA LEU A 252 -20.39 4.06 1.08
C LEU A 252 -19.81 5.47 0.91
N THR A 253 -19.17 5.76 -0.21
CA THR A 253 -18.50 7.04 -0.48
C THR A 253 -19.30 7.95 -1.41
N GLU A 254 -20.61 7.75 -1.52
CA GLU A 254 -21.49 8.65 -2.27
C GLU A 254 -21.43 10.07 -1.68
N GLY A 255 -21.23 11.07 -2.55
CA GLY A 255 -21.10 12.48 -2.14
C GLY A 255 -19.77 12.85 -1.48
N ALA A 256 -18.77 11.95 -1.46
CA ALA A 256 -17.44 12.30 -0.96
C ALA A 256 -16.82 13.47 -1.73
N PRO A 257 -15.96 14.30 -1.08
CA PRO A 257 -15.21 15.35 -1.77
C PRO A 257 -14.39 14.79 -2.93
N THR A 258 -14.04 15.64 -3.89
CA THR A 258 -13.26 15.26 -5.08
C THR A 258 -11.92 15.99 -5.18
N GLU A 259 -11.61 16.85 -4.21
CA GLU A 259 -10.42 17.68 -4.20
C GLU A 259 -9.65 17.56 -2.90
N ILE A 260 -8.33 17.43 -3.01
CA ILE A 260 -7.37 17.41 -1.89
C ILE A 260 -6.63 18.76 -1.89
N HIS A 261 -6.64 19.45 -0.75
CA HIS A 261 -6.06 20.78 -0.59
C HIS A 261 -4.77 20.78 0.25
N GLN A 262 -4.44 19.68 0.91
CA GLN A 262 -3.20 19.57 1.68
C GLN A 262 -1.98 19.52 0.75
N PRO A 263 -0.81 19.97 1.23
CA PRO A 263 0.45 19.70 0.56
C PRO A 263 0.60 18.23 0.24
N ALA A 264 0.86 17.92 -1.03
CA ALA A 264 0.88 16.55 -1.50
C ALA A 264 2.16 16.18 -2.24
N LEU A 265 2.54 14.90 -2.11
CA LEU A 265 3.60 14.23 -2.84
C LEU A 265 3.03 13.03 -3.59
N PHE A 266 3.45 12.85 -4.82
CA PHE A 266 3.29 11.61 -5.57
C PHE A 266 4.62 11.17 -6.18
N VAL A 267 5.00 9.91 -5.93
CA VAL A 267 6.21 9.28 -6.50
C VAL A 267 5.90 7.86 -6.93
N ALA A 268 6.39 7.42 -8.08
CA ALA A 268 6.24 6.04 -8.54
C ALA A 268 7.47 5.60 -9.34
N GLY A 269 7.60 4.31 -9.57
CA GLY A 269 8.56 3.79 -10.54
C GLY A 269 8.07 4.00 -11.97
N ASP A 270 8.98 4.32 -12.90
CA ASP A 270 8.62 4.48 -14.32
C ASP A 270 8.34 3.13 -15.02
N ARG A 271 8.66 2.00 -14.34
CA ARG A 271 8.36 0.63 -14.78
C ARG A 271 7.20 -0.01 -14.01
N ASP A 272 6.49 0.75 -13.20
CA ASP A 272 5.34 0.24 -12.45
C ASP A 272 4.15 0.00 -13.39
N GLY A 273 3.68 -1.26 -13.46
CA GLY A 273 2.50 -1.63 -14.24
C GLY A 273 1.22 -0.92 -13.80
N VAL A 274 1.11 -0.54 -12.52
CA VAL A 274 -0.04 0.23 -12.01
C VAL A 274 -0.07 1.63 -12.63
N ILE A 275 1.08 2.30 -12.76
CA ILE A 275 1.16 3.63 -13.41
C ILE A 275 0.75 3.55 -14.87
N MET A 276 1.12 2.48 -15.57
CA MET A 276 0.72 2.29 -16.97
C MET A 276 -0.80 2.14 -17.10
N MET A 277 -1.45 1.39 -16.20
CA MET A 277 -2.90 1.23 -16.15
C MET A 277 -3.61 2.49 -15.68
N ALA A 278 -2.98 3.27 -14.81
CA ALA A 278 -3.53 4.49 -14.20
C ALA A 278 -3.10 5.78 -14.92
N ALA A 279 -2.63 5.72 -16.17
CA ALA A 279 -2.08 6.88 -16.92
C ALA A 279 -3.05 8.06 -16.95
N VAL A 280 -4.34 7.83 -17.16
CA VAL A 280 -5.37 8.87 -17.18
C VAL A 280 -5.55 9.48 -15.78
N ALA A 281 -5.50 8.69 -14.72
CA ALA A 281 -5.58 9.19 -13.35
C ALA A 281 -4.35 10.04 -13.00
N LEU A 282 -3.16 9.61 -13.42
CA LEU A 282 -1.91 10.34 -13.22
C LEU A 282 -1.95 11.71 -13.96
N GLU A 283 -2.41 11.75 -15.20
CA GLU A 283 -2.55 12.98 -15.97
C GLU A 283 -3.55 13.95 -15.32
N ASN A 284 -4.67 13.44 -14.82
CA ASN A 284 -5.73 14.25 -14.23
C ASN A 284 -5.49 14.60 -12.75
N MET A 285 -4.59 13.92 -12.05
CA MET A 285 -4.34 14.11 -10.62
C MET A 285 -4.12 15.59 -10.22
N PRO A 286 -3.34 16.41 -10.97
CA PRO A 286 -3.15 17.83 -10.62
C PRO A 286 -4.42 18.68 -10.67
N THR A 287 -5.48 18.20 -11.34
CA THR A 287 -6.77 18.91 -11.36
C THR A 287 -7.56 18.70 -10.05
N HIS A 288 -7.26 17.67 -9.30
CA HIS A 288 -7.92 17.29 -8.06
C HIS A 288 -7.05 17.53 -6.82
N VAL A 289 -5.74 17.36 -6.93
CA VAL A 289 -4.78 17.59 -5.84
C VAL A 289 -4.21 19.01 -5.99
N LYS A 290 -4.77 19.96 -5.22
CA LYS A 290 -4.56 21.41 -5.47
C LYS A 290 -3.18 21.92 -5.06
N ASP A 291 -2.52 21.29 -4.09
CA ASP A 291 -1.16 21.63 -3.65
C ASP A 291 -0.21 20.43 -3.86
N LEU A 292 -0.18 19.90 -5.09
CA LEU A 292 0.73 18.82 -5.49
C LEU A 292 2.14 19.39 -5.70
N ARG A 293 2.99 19.29 -4.65
CA ARG A 293 4.34 19.87 -4.63
C ARG A 293 5.38 18.98 -5.26
N THR A 294 5.18 17.66 -5.23
CA THR A 294 6.06 16.67 -5.86
C THR A 294 5.22 15.72 -6.69
N ASN A 295 5.61 15.54 -7.95
CA ASN A 295 5.02 14.56 -8.88
C ASN A 295 6.17 14.01 -9.72
N ALA A 296 6.68 12.82 -9.39
CA ALA A 296 7.90 12.30 -9.98
C ALA A 296 7.83 10.80 -10.26
N LEU A 297 8.55 10.38 -11.30
CA LEU A 297 8.79 8.99 -11.61
C LEU A 297 10.27 8.66 -11.41
N ILE A 298 10.58 7.57 -10.71
CA ILE A 298 11.93 7.10 -10.46
C ILE A 298 12.36 6.16 -11.59
N PRO A 299 13.41 6.50 -12.36
CA PRO A 299 13.84 5.68 -13.48
C PRO A 299 14.27 4.28 -13.05
N GLY A 300 13.77 3.25 -13.74
CA GLY A 300 14.12 1.86 -13.55
C GLY A 300 13.46 1.15 -12.37
N ALA A 301 12.78 1.88 -11.48
CA ALA A 301 12.01 1.28 -10.39
C ALA A 301 10.66 0.74 -10.89
N GLY A 302 10.20 -0.34 -10.30
CA GLY A 302 8.88 -0.90 -10.50
C GLY A 302 7.90 -0.43 -9.41
N HIS A 303 6.97 -1.34 -9.09
CA HIS A 303 5.90 -1.09 -8.13
C HIS A 303 6.41 -0.88 -6.69
N TRP A 304 7.44 -1.64 -6.29
CA TRP A 304 7.95 -1.62 -4.91
C TRP A 304 8.90 -0.44 -4.67
N THR A 305 8.43 0.77 -5.04
CA THR A 305 9.21 2.00 -5.18
C THR A 305 10.10 2.29 -3.96
N GLN A 306 9.56 2.18 -2.72
CA GLN A 306 10.27 2.44 -1.47
C GLN A 306 11.30 1.37 -1.12
N GLN A 307 11.21 0.19 -1.75
CA GLN A 307 12.10 -0.94 -1.55
C GLN A 307 13.12 -1.07 -2.69
N GLU A 308 12.71 -0.83 -3.95
CA GLU A 308 13.57 -0.94 -5.12
C GLU A 308 14.52 0.24 -5.28
N ALA A 309 14.08 1.43 -4.89
CA ALA A 309 14.84 2.67 -5.00
C ALA A 309 14.77 3.51 -3.71
N PRO A 310 15.25 2.94 -2.57
CA PRO A 310 15.05 3.56 -1.25
C PRO A 310 15.69 4.93 -1.12
N GLU A 311 16.90 5.14 -1.65
CA GLU A 311 17.59 6.42 -1.57
C GLU A 311 16.81 7.51 -2.33
N ALA A 312 16.44 7.25 -3.59
CA ALA A 312 15.68 8.22 -4.40
C ALA A 312 14.30 8.51 -3.78
N THR A 313 13.63 7.49 -3.25
CA THR A 313 12.34 7.66 -2.56
C THR A 313 12.51 8.53 -1.31
N ASN A 314 13.54 8.27 -0.50
CA ASN A 314 13.85 9.07 0.68
C ASN A 314 14.15 10.52 0.30
N ASP A 315 14.95 10.77 -0.73
CA ASP A 315 15.28 12.12 -1.20
C ASP A 315 14.01 12.90 -1.57
N TYR A 316 13.10 12.31 -2.35
CA TYR A 316 11.84 12.95 -2.71
C TYR A 316 10.96 13.24 -1.48
N ILE A 317 10.84 12.29 -0.55
CA ILE A 317 10.04 12.49 0.67
C ILE A 317 10.67 13.60 1.54
N LEU A 318 11.99 13.54 1.80
CA LEU A 318 12.67 14.51 2.62
C LEU A 318 12.64 15.92 2.03
N ASP A 319 12.83 16.05 0.72
CA ASP A 319 12.75 17.36 0.05
C ASP A 319 11.34 17.92 0.08
N TRP A 320 10.32 17.10 -0.10
CA TRP A 320 8.94 17.50 0.07
C TRP A 320 8.62 17.94 1.51
N LEU A 321 9.06 17.19 2.52
CA LEU A 321 8.85 17.51 3.93
C LEU A 321 9.48 18.88 4.32
N LYS A 322 10.57 19.30 3.67
CA LYS A 322 11.17 20.63 3.88
C LYS A 322 10.28 21.79 3.39
N THR A 323 9.28 21.48 2.58
CA THR A 323 8.35 22.49 2.03
C THR A 323 7.11 22.68 2.90
N LEU A 324 6.90 21.83 3.91
CA LEU A 324 5.78 21.89 4.85
C LEU A 324 6.02 22.93 5.94
#